data_2c9e6b4520e87c5cae107ca707ce51dd
#
_entry.id   2c9e6b4520e87c5cae107ca707ce51dd
#
_cell.length_a   1.000
_cell.length_b   1.000
_cell.length_c   1.000
_cell.angle_alpha   90.00
_cell.angle_beta   90.00
_cell.angle_gamma   90.00
#
_symmetry.space_group_name_H-M   'P 1'
#
loop_
_entity.id
_entity.type
_entity.pdbx_description
1 polymer ?
#
loop_
_entity_poly.entity_id
_entity_poly.type
_entity_poly.pdbx_seq_one_letter_code
_entity_poly.pdbx_strand_id
1 'polypeptide(L)'
;MTKNDVISEVAQRATDIVEAKITKKQVEAVISAYADCVVKNLTVDKTEKIPLPGIGAFTTKHVGEKSGVSAINGKEWHKDAEDKLKFTISKSVKTIA
;
A
#
# COMPACT_ATOMS: atom_id res chain seq x y z
N MET A 1 12.16 -11.09 -6.17
CA MET A 1 10.92 -11.90 -6.20
C MET A 1 9.90 -11.27 -7.12
N THR A 2 9.25 -12.06 -7.93
CA THR A 2 8.12 -11.59 -8.73
C THR A 2 6.82 -11.69 -7.92
N LYS A 3 5.73 -11.13 -8.48
CA LYS A 3 4.40 -11.27 -7.90
C LYS A 3 4.03 -12.74 -7.69
N ASN A 4 4.32 -13.59 -8.70
CA ASN A 4 4.02 -15.01 -8.63
C ASN A 4 4.84 -15.73 -7.55
N ASP A 5 6.08 -15.33 -7.35
CA ASP A 5 6.93 -15.89 -6.29
C ASP A 5 6.35 -15.57 -4.91
N VAL A 6 5.90 -14.34 -4.71
CA VAL A 6 5.26 -13.92 -3.45
C VAL A 6 3.99 -14.72 -3.21
N ILE A 7 3.14 -14.85 -4.22
CA ILE A 7 1.87 -15.59 -4.11
C ILE A 7 2.14 -17.06 -3.76
N SER A 8 3.14 -17.68 -4.39
CA SER A 8 3.51 -19.08 -4.13
C SER A 8 3.99 -19.27 -2.69
N GLU A 9 4.87 -18.41 -2.22
CA GLU A 9 5.40 -18.50 -0.86
C GLU A 9 4.32 -18.22 0.20
N VAL A 10 3.48 -17.22 -0.03
CA VAL A 10 2.37 -16.92 0.86
C VAL A 10 1.38 -18.06 0.93
N ALA A 11 1.08 -18.72 -0.20
CA ALA A 11 0.19 -19.86 -0.23
C ALA A 11 0.75 -21.02 0.62
N GLN A 12 2.04 -21.28 0.53
CA GLN A 12 2.69 -22.32 1.32
C GLN A 12 2.64 -21.99 2.81
N ARG A 13 2.98 -20.78 3.18
CA ARG A 13 2.95 -20.32 4.59
C ARG A 13 1.53 -20.34 5.16
N ALA A 14 0.54 -19.89 4.38
CA ALA A 14 -0.85 -19.91 4.80
C ALA A 14 -1.35 -21.34 4.98
N THR A 15 -0.96 -22.26 4.11
CA THR A 15 -1.29 -23.70 4.24
C THR A 15 -0.77 -24.25 5.56
N ASP A 16 0.45 -23.90 5.94
CA ASP A 16 1.06 -24.36 7.19
C ASP A 16 0.32 -23.77 8.41
N ILE A 17 -0.06 -22.49 8.36
CA ILE A 17 -0.75 -21.82 9.47
C ILE A 17 -2.15 -22.38 9.68
N VAL A 18 -2.90 -22.57 8.60
CA VAL A 18 -4.30 -23.01 8.64
C VAL A 18 -4.40 -24.53 8.78
N GLU A 19 -3.34 -25.25 8.47
CA GLU A 19 -3.32 -26.72 8.42
C GLU A 19 -4.33 -27.29 7.40
N ALA A 20 -4.57 -26.51 6.34
CA ALA A 20 -5.44 -26.91 5.23
C ALA A 20 -4.88 -26.27 3.94
N LYS A 21 -5.06 -26.95 2.82
CA LYS A 21 -4.50 -26.48 1.55
C LYS A 21 -5.08 -25.12 1.14
N ILE A 22 -4.20 -24.16 0.99
CA ILE A 22 -4.52 -22.82 0.45
C ILE A 22 -3.89 -22.73 -0.95
N THR A 23 -4.72 -22.46 -1.94
CA THR A 23 -4.26 -22.38 -3.33
C THR A 23 -3.69 -21.00 -3.66
N LYS A 24 -2.86 -20.94 -4.71
CA LYS A 24 -2.34 -19.67 -5.22
C LYS A 24 -3.47 -18.73 -5.66
N LYS A 25 -4.52 -19.27 -6.25
CA LYS A 25 -5.70 -18.49 -6.67
C LYS A 25 -6.41 -17.85 -5.48
N GLN A 26 -6.54 -18.59 -4.39
CA GLN A 26 -7.12 -18.06 -3.16
C GLN A 26 -6.26 -16.92 -2.57
N VAL A 27 -4.94 -17.10 -2.55
CA VAL A 27 -4.01 -16.08 -2.08
C VAL A 27 -4.09 -14.82 -2.94
N GLU A 28 -4.09 -14.97 -4.25
CA GLU A 28 -4.22 -13.84 -5.18
C GLU A 28 -5.52 -13.08 -4.96
N ALA A 29 -6.64 -13.80 -4.77
CA ALA A 29 -7.92 -13.19 -4.47
C ALA A 29 -7.91 -12.39 -3.17
N VAL A 30 -7.29 -12.93 -2.12
CA VAL A 30 -7.18 -12.26 -0.82
C VAL A 30 -6.32 -11.01 -0.92
N ILE A 31 -5.18 -11.10 -1.58
CA ILE A 31 -4.28 -9.94 -1.75
C ILE A 31 -4.97 -8.84 -2.56
N SER A 32 -5.65 -9.20 -3.65
CA SER A 32 -6.38 -8.23 -4.47
C SER A 32 -7.53 -7.58 -3.70
N ALA A 33 -8.26 -8.36 -2.93
CA ALA A 33 -9.35 -7.85 -2.10
C ALA A 33 -8.83 -6.89 -1.02
N TYR A 34 -7.68 -7.21 -0.42
CA TYR A 34 -7.04 -6.34 0.56
C TYR A 34 -6.61 -5.01 -0.06
N ALA A 35 -5.98 -5.05 -1.23
CA ALA A 35 -5.58 -3.85 -1.95
C ALA A 35 -6.78 -2.96 -2.27
N ASP A 36 -7.89 -3.53 -2.74
CA ASP A 36 -9.13 -2.81 -2.98
C ASP A 36 -9.69 -2.21 -1.70
N CYS A 37 -9.67 -2.95 -0.61
CA CYS A 37 -10.12 -2.48 0.70
C CYS A 37 -9.36 -1.22 1.12
N VAL A 38 -8.05 -1.24 1.00
CA VAL A 38 -7.19 -0.08 1.34
C VAL A 38 -7.55 1.13 0.49
N VAL A 39 -7.56 0.97 -0.83
CA VAL A 39 -7.78 2.08 -1.76
C VAL A 39 -9.18 2.67 -1.59
N LYS A 40 -10.21 1.83 -1.52
CA LYS A 40 -11.61 2.29 -1.43
C LYS A 40 -11.90 2.99 -0.11
N ASN A 41 -11.43 2.44 1.00
CA ASN A 41 -11.69 3.05 2.30
C ASN A 41 -10.94 4.37 2.47
N LEU A 42 -9.71 4.47 1.99
CA LEU A 42 -8.96 5.73 2.05
C LEU A 42 -9.49 6.77 1.06
N THR A 43 -10.14 6.34 -0.01
CA THR A 43 -10.84 7.27 -0.93
C THR A 43 -12.07 7.89 -0.29
N VAL A 44 -12.82 7.10 0.48
CA VAL A 44 -14.03 7.56 1.18
C VAL A 44 -13.68 8.41 2.39
N ASP A 45 -12.71 8.01 3.18
CA ASP A 45 -12.30 8.72 4.39
C ASP A 45 -10.77 8.85 4.45
N LYS A 46 -10.28 10.07 4.18
CA LYS A 46 -8.84 10.40 4.18
C LYS A 46 -8.20 10.36 5.55
N THR A 47 -9.01 10.31 6.62
CA THR A 47 -8.51 10.24 7.99
C THR A 47 -8.35 8.80 8.49
N GLU A 48 -8.83 7.84 7.73
CA GLU A 48 -8.78 6.42 8.08
C GLU A 48 -7.35 5.89 8.09
N LYS A 49 -7.12 4.91 8.95
CA LYS A 49 -5.86 4.19 9.01
C LYS A 49 -6.15 2.70 8.88
N ILE A 50 -5.55 2.08 7.87
CA ILE A 50 -5.80 0.67 7.58
C ILE A 50 -4.53 -0.11 7.89
N PRO A 51 -4.53 -0.93 8.97
CA PRO A 51 -3.34 -1.68 9.34
C PRO A 51 -3.08 -2.84 8.38
N LEU A 52 -1.79 -3.05 8.09
CA LEU A 52 -1.30 -4.31 7.55
C LEU A 52 -0.65 -5.04 8.73
N PRO A 53 -1.35 -6.01 9.32
CA PRO A 53 -0.89 -6.63 10.57
C PRO A 53 0.53 -7.16 10.48
N GLY A 54 1.36 -6.82 11.46
CA GLY A 54 2.73 -7.27 11.55
C GLY A 54 3.76 -6.44 10.80
N ILE A 55 3.35 -5.50 9.96
CA ILE A 55 4.29 -4.71 9.14
C ILE A 55 4.11 -3.21 9.31
N GLY A 56 2.90 -2.72 9.24
CA GLY A 56 2.65 -1.29 9.31
C GLY A 56 1.20 -0.92 9.03
N ALA A 57 0.99 0.26 8.48
CA ALA A 57 -0.36 0.75 8.19
C ALA A 57 -0.38 1.67 6.97
N PHE A 58 -1.50 1.66 6.25
CA PHE A 58 -1.77 2.56 5.14
C PHE A 58 -2.57 3.76 5.63
N THR A 59 -2.13 4.94 5.22
CA THR A 59 -2.81 6.21 5.49
C THR A 59 -2.76 7.06 4.23
N THR A 60 -3.36 8.23 4.25
CA THR A 60 -3.17 9.22 3.19
C THR A 60 -2.29 10.36 3.67
N LYS A 61 -1.56 10.96 2.77
CA LYS A 61 -0.79 12.18 2.99
C LYS A 61 -1.33 13.25 2.07
N HIS A 62 -1.77 14.36 2.66
CA HIS A 62 -2.20 15.52 1.89
C HIS A 62 -0.98 16.29 1.38
N VAL A 63 -0.95 16.53 0.08
CA VAL A 63 0.06 17.38 -0.56
C VAL A 63 -0.66 18.62 -1.04
N GLY A 64 -0.29 19.78 -0.51
CA GLY A 64 -0.89 21.05 -0.87
C GLY A 64 -0.61 21.44 -2.32
N GLU A 65 -1.42 22.37 -2.81
CA GLU A 65 -1.24 22.97 -4.11
C GLU A 65 0.14 23.62 -4.20
N LYS A 66 0.80 23.43 -5.32
CA LYS A 66 2.12 24.02 -5.58
C LYS A 66 2.11 24.73 -6.92
N SER A 67 2.84 25.84 -6.99
CA SER A 67 3.05 26.57 -8.22
C SER A 67 4.45 27.19 -8.22
N GLY A 68 4.93 27.52 -9.38
CA GLY A 68 6.24 28.15 -9.53
C GLY A 68 6.56 28.48 -10.97
N VAL A 69 7.78 28.96 -11.18
CA VAL A 69 8.29 29.29 -12.50
C VAL A 69 9.50 28.40 -12.78
N SER A 70 9.50 27.75 -13.93
CA SER A 70 10.63 26.91 -14.33
C SER A 70 11.87 27.77 -14.56
N ALA A 71 12.98 27.43 -13.91
CA ALA A 71 14.25 28.10 -14.08
C ALA A 71 14.87 27.86 -15.48
N ILE A 72 14.42 26.81 -16.16
CA ILE A 72 14.97 26.42 -17.46
C ILE A 72 14.33 27.20 -18.61
N ASN A 73 13.00 27.34 -18.60
CA ASN A 73 12.26 27.95 -19.72
C ASN A 73 11.39 29.14 -19.33
N GLY A 74 11.37 29.52 -18.05
CA GLY A 74 10.58 30.65 -17.57
C GLY A 74 9.07 30.44 -17.57
N LYS A 75 8.60 29.21 -17.88
CA LYS A 75 7.18 28.92 -17.90
C LYS A 75 6.63 28.70 -16.49
N GLU A 76 5.44 29.25 -16.25
CA GLU A 76 4.71 28.96 -15.03
C GLU A 76 4.22 27.53 -15.03
N TRP A 77 4.28 26.88 -13.87
CA TRP A 77 3.70 25.58 -13.68
C TRP A 77 2.80 25.58 -12.43
N HIS A 78 1.82 24.69 -12.45
CA HIS A 78 0.87 24.55 -11.36
C HIS A 78 0.59 23.08 -11.13
N LYS A 79 0.56 22.69 -9.86
CA LYS A 79 0.19 21.36 -9.45
C LYS A 79 -0.91 21.46 -8.41
N ASP A 80 -2.05 20.84 -8.67
CA ASP A 80 -3.19 20.83 -7.78
C ASP A 80 -2.87 20.07 -6.49
N ALA A 81 -3.57 20.43 -5.41
CA ALA A 81 -3.53 19.66 -4.18
C ALA A 81 -4.02 18.24 -4.42
N GLU A 82 -3.37 17.27 -3.79
CA GLU A 82 -3.74 15.87 -3.91
C GLU A 82 -3.51 15.12 -2.61
N ASP A 83 -4.24 14.02 -2.44
CA ASP A 83 -4.02 13.09 -1.33
C ASP A 83 -3.31 11.86 -1.88
N LYS A 84 -2.15 11.54 -1.32
CA LYS A 84 -1.34 10.41 -1.74
C LYS A 84 -1.43 9.27 -0.73
N LEU A 85 -1.41 8.05 -1.23
CA LEU A 85 -1.29 6.87 -0.39
C LEU A 85 0.08 6.86 0.29
N LYS A 86 0.08 6.65 1.61
CA LYS A 86 1.30 6.56 2.40
C LYS A 86 1.30 5.27 3.20
N PHE A 87 2.42 4.57 3.20
CA PHE A 87 2.64 3.40 4.05
C PHE A 87 3.64 3.74 5.15
N THR A 88 3.24 3.48 6.41
CA THR A 88 4.10 3.69 7.57
C THR A 88 4.49 2.35 8.16
N ILE A 89 5.79 2.09 8.22
CA ILE A 89 6.33 0.83 8.73
C ILE A 89 6.26 0.82 10.26
N SER A 90 5.84 -0.30 10.83
CA SER A 90 5.85 -0.51 12.29
C SER A 90 7.28 -0.48 12.84
N LYS A 91 7.46 0.08 14.03
CA LYS A 91 8.77 0.14 14.69
C LYS A 91 9.37 -1.25 14.90
N SER A 92 8.54 -2.27 15.14
CA SER A 92 9.00 -3.64 15.39
C SER A 92 9.66 -4.30 14.18
N VAL A 93 9.39 -3.82 12.96
CA VAL A 93 9.96 -4.36 11.72
C VAL A 93 10.78 -3.34 10.94
N LYS A 94 10.97 -2.14 11.50
CA LYS A 94 11.69 -1.06 10.82
C LYS A 94 13.15 -1.41 10.57
N THR A 95 13.76 -2.16 11.46
CA THR A 95 15.13 -2.66 11.33
C THR A 95 15.09 -4.16 11.09
N ILE A 96 15.58 -4.58 9.94
CA ILE A 96 15.68 -5.99 9.58
C ILE A 96 17.14 -6.39 9.72
N ALA A 97 17.40 -7.18 10.75
CA ALA A 97 18.74 -7.64 11.05
C ALA A 97 19.01 -9.00 10.41
#